data_2dfcfe1681ebb4d8a461af47cd670354
#
_entry.id   2dfcfe1681ebb4d8a461af47cd670354
#
_cell.length_a   1.000
_cell.length_b   1.000
_cell.length_c   1.000
_cell.angle_alpha   90.00
_cell.angle_beta   90.00
_cell.angle_gamma   90.00
#
_symmetry.space_group_name_H-M   'P 1'
#
loop_
_entity.id
_entity.type
_entity.pdbx_description
1 polymer ?
#
loop_
_entity_poly.entity_id
_entity_poly.type
_entity_poly.pdbx_seq_one_letter_code
_entity_poly.pdbx_strand_id
1 'polypeptide(L)'
;MYDRKNNIQSELRQNNHHLDLMKMMKGDYMLQCFAVYINKEYSDNVLLDGMKLVDIFYNEMEKNKDIISQVRCYADIEENMKAGKMSAILTGEEGDICAGSLEMLRNYYRLGLRMMTLTWNHENELAYPNYVVYNSDGSCTYNADASKGLKQKGFEFIAEMERLGIVIDVSHPVSYTHLRAHETGR
;
A
#
# COMPACT_ATOMS: atom_id res chain seq x y z
N MET A 1 -0.51 9.20 11.73
CA MET A 1 -1.21 9.34 10.44
C MET A 1 -0.95 10.73 9.89
N TYR A 2 -0.56 10.86 8.62
CA TYR A 2 -0.17 12.16 8.03
C TYR A 2 -1.30 12.67 7.14
N ASP A 3 -1.89 13.81 7.50
CA ASP A 3 -2.84 14.53 6.64
C ASP A 3 -2.07 15.57 5.81
N ARG A 4 -1.79 15.22 4.56
CA ARG A 4 -1.04 16.09 3.64
C ARG A 4 -1.76 17.39 3.32
N LYS A 5 -3.10 17.37 3.23
CA LYS A 5 -3.91 18.54 2.86
C LYS A 5 -3.80 19.65 3.90
N ASN A 6 -3.71 19.27 5.16
CA ASN A 6 -3.65 20.20 6.28
C ASN A 6 -2.26 20.27 6.93
N ASN A 7 -1.28 19.53 6.41
CA ASN A 7 0.07 19.39 6.97
C ASN A 7 0.07 19.00 8.46
N ILE A 8 -0.88 18.13 8.85
CA ILE A 8 -1.05 17.66 10.23
C ILE A 8 -0.55 16.23 10.32
N GLN A 9 0.39 16.01 11.21
CA GLN A 9 0.80 14.67 11.63
C GLN A 9 0.12 14.34 12.96
N SER A 10 -0.82 13.39 12.94
CA SER A 10 -1.41 12.84 14.16
C SER A 10 -0.58 11.68 14.67
N GLU A 11 -0.47 11.56 16.00
CA GLU A 11 0.21 10.43 16.63
C GLU A 11 -0.51 9.11 16.31
N LEU A 12 0.28 8.06 16.07
CA LEU A 12 -0.27 6.75 15.80
C LEU A 12 -0.82 6.09 17.08
N ARG A 13 -0.19 6.35 18.23
CA ARG A 13 -0.55 5.70 19.50
C ARG A 13 -1.98 5.97 19.93
N GLN A 14 -2.40 7.23 19.89
CA GLN A 14 -3.76 7.65 20.19
C GLN A 14 -4.10 8.93 19.43
N ASN A 15 -5.26 8.94 18.79
CA ASN A 15 -5.76 10.09 18.05
C ASN A 15 -7.28 10.09 17.94
N ASN A 16 -7.84 11.15 17.34
CA ASN A 16 -9.29 11.32 17.14
C ASN A 16 -9.78 10.83 15.76
N HIS A 17 -8.94 10.10 15.00
CA HIS A 17 -9.33 9.50 13.72
C HIS A 17 -9.98 8.13 13.93
N HIS A 18 -10.31 7.45 12.82
CA HIS A 18 -11.00 6.17 12.84
C HIS A 18 -10.18 5.06 13.51
N LEU A 19 -8.85 5.09 13.37
CA LEU A 19 -7.95 4.05 13.85
C LEU A 19 -6.71 4.65 14.53
N ASP A 20 -6.32 4.04 15.63
CA ASP A 20 -5.06 4.25 16.35
C ASP A 20 -4.67 2.97 17.09
N LEU A 21 -3.45 2.90 17.64
CA LEU A 21 -2.97 1.68 18.30
C LEU A 21 -3.80 1.30 19.52
N MET A 22 -4.31 2.28 20.26
CA MET A 22 -5.15 1.99 21.45
C MET A 22 -6.51 1.39 21.06
N LYS A 23 -7.09 1.84 19.94
CA LYS A 23 -8.32 1.25 19.37
C LYS A 23 -8.05 -0.15 18.80
N MET A 24 -6.91 -0.33 18.12
CA MET A 24 -6.49 -1.64 17.60
C MET A 24 -6.30 -2.66 18.73
N MET A 25 -5.65 -2.28 19.83
CA MET A 25 -5.51 -3.14 21.00
C MET A 25 -6.87 -3.53 21.60
N LYS A 26 -7.81 -2.59 21.70
CA LYS A 26 -9.20 -2.89 22.15
C LYS A 26 -9.95 -3.81 21.19
N GLY A 27 -9.64 -3.76 19.89
CA GLY A 27 -10.21 -4.61 18.86
C GLY A 27 -9.47 -5.94 18.68
N ASP A 28 -8.50 -6.26 19.52
CA ASP A 28 -7.68 -7.47 19.46
C ASP A 28 -6.99 -7.68 18.09
N TYR A 29 -6.44 -6.60 17.55
CA TYR A 29 -5.72 -6.65 16.28
C TYR A 29 -4.39 -7.37 16.44
N MET A 30 -4.17 -8.37 15.61
CA MET A 30 -2.89 -9.07 15.52
C MET A 30 -1.94 -8.38 14.53
N LEU A 31 -2.49 -7.90 13.41
CA LEU A 31 -1.72 -7.35 12.29
C LEU A 31 -2.49 -6.26 11.57
N GLN A 32 -1.77 -5.24 11.10
CA GLN A 32 -2.30 -4.14 10.30
C GLN A 32 -1.37 -3.81 9.13
N CYS A 33 -1.96 -3.57 7.95
CA CYS A 33 -1.27 -2.99 6.81
C CYS A 33 -1.13 -1.47 6.96
N PHE A 34 0.07 -0.94 6.76
CA PHE A 34 0.38 0.48 6.76
C PHE A 34 0.77 0.90 5.36
N ALA A 35 -0.15 1.61 4.71
CA ALA A 35 -0.02 1.95 3.31
C ALA A 35 0.82 3.22 3.08
N VAL A 36 1.82 3.11 2.22
CA VAL A 36 2.42 4.26 1.53
C VAL A 36 1.48 4.57 0.36
N TYR A 37 0.65 5.59 0.54
CA TYR A 37 -0.31 6.05 -0.46
C TYR A 37 -0.01 7.48 -0.89
N ILE A 38 0.10 7.68 -2.19
CA ILE A 38 0.30 9.00 -2.80
C ILE A 38 -0.71 9.18 -3.92
N ASN A 39 -1.64 10.12 -3.75
CA ASN A 39 -2.46 10.55 -4.87
C ASN A 39 -1.63 11.48 -5.76
N LYS A 40 -1.31 11.01 -6.98
CA LYS A 40 -0.48 11.75 -7.93
C LYS A 40 -1.06 13.09 -8.39
N GLU A 41 -2.37 13.27 -8.31
CA GLU A 41 -3.00 14.56 -8.63
C GLU A 41 -2.62 15.68 -7.65
N TYR A 42 -2.17 15.31 -6.44
CA TYR A 42 -1.78 16.24 -5.38
C TYR A 42 -0.30 16.14 -5.00
N SER A 43 0.52 15.51 -5.85
CA SER A 43 1.95 15.33 -5.61
C SER A 43 2.77 15.79 -6.79
N ASP A 44 3.67 16.73 -6.54
CA ASP A 44 4.65 17.16 -7.53
C ASP A 44 5.81 16.17 -7.69
N ASN A 45 6.00 15.29 -6.70
CA ASN A 45 7.06 14.28 -6.70
C ASN A 45 6.65 13.05 -5.88
N VAL A 46 6.04 12.08 -6.54
CA VAL A 46 5.52 10.86 -5.90
C VAL A 46 6.62 10.05 -5.22
N LEU A 47 7.84 10.01 -5.78
CA LEU A 47 8.97 9.29 -5.19
C LEU A 47 9.39 9.92 -3.87
N LEU A 48 9.59 11.23 -3.84
CA LEU A 48 9.97 11.95 -2.63
C LEU A 48 8.89 11.83 -1.55
N ASP A 49 7.65 12.01 -1.94
CA ASP A 49 6.55 11.96 -0.99
C ASP A 49 6.32 10.54 -0.44
N GLY A 50 6.50 9.51 -1.29
CA GLY A 50 6.49 8.13 -0.85
C GLY A 50 7.58 7.84 0.19
N MET A 51 8.81 8.31 -0.05
CA MET A 51 9.91 8.15 0.91
C MET A 51 9.68 8.88 2.23
N LYS A 52 9.02 10.06 2.22
CA LYS A 52 8.60 10.75 3.46
C LYS A 52 7.61 9.92 4.28
N LEU A 53 6.67 9.21 3.62
CA LEU A 53 5.74 8.34 4.32
C LEU A 53 6.43 7.10 4.91
N VAL A 54 7.43 6.56 4.23
CA VAL A 54 8.27 5.48 4.78
C VAL A 54 9.03 5.97 6.03
N ASP A 55 9.59 7.18 6.00
CA ASP A 55 10.26 7.76 7.17
C ASP A 55 9.29 7.93 8.35
N ILE A 56 8.08 8.44 8.09
CA ILE A 56 7.03 8.56 9.10
C ILE A 56 6.69 7.17 9.69
N PHE A 57 6.55 6.15 8.84
CA PHE A 57 6.28 4.79 9.30
C PHE A 57 7.38 4.31 10.28
N TYR A 58 8.64 4.46 9.93
CA TYR A 58 9.75 4.04 10.79
C TYR A 58 9.79 4.81 12.11
N ASN A 59 9.58 6.13 12.06
CA ASN A 59 9.52 6.94 13.26
C ASN A 59 8.37 6.52 14.20
N GLU A 60 7.20 6.20 13.65
CA GLU A 60 6.08 5.71 14.45
C GLU A 60 6.31 4.29 14.98
N MET A 61 6.98 3.41 14.25
CA MET A 61 7.37 2.08 14.76
C MET A 61 8.35 2.21 15.93
N GLU A 62 9.36 3.08 15.83
CA GLU A 62 10.32 3.29 16.93
C GLU A 62 9.66 3.89 18.18
N LYS A 63 8.79 4.90 18.01
CA LYS A 63 8.05 5.51 19.14
C LYS A 63 7.15 4.53 19.88
N ASN A 64 6.62 3.52 19.18
CA ASN A 64 5.61 2.60 19.68
C ASN A 64 6.10 1.15 19.77
N LYS A 65 7.42 0.93 19.79
CA LYS A 65 8.05 -0.40 19.79
C LYS A 65 7.68 -1.29 20.98
N ASP A 66 7.07 -0.71 21.99
CA ASP A 66 6.51 -1.43 23.14
C ASP A 66 5.25 -2.22 22.79
N ILE A 67 4.47 -1.80 21.78
CA ILE A 67 3.16 -2.40 21.45
C ILE A 67 3.01 -2.85 19.99
N ILE A 68 3.87 -2.39 19.08
CA ILE A 68 3.83 -2.78 17.66
C ILE A 68 5.24 -2.86 17.08
N SER A 69 5.46 -3.76 16.13
CA SER A 69 6.72 -3.86 15.39
C SER A 69 6.48 -4.16 13.92
N GLN A 70 7.35 -3.65 13.05
CA GLN A 70 7.34 -4.00 11.63
C GLN A 70 7.62 -5.50 11.45
N VAL A 71 6.91 -6.13 10.52
CA VAL A 71 7.16 -7.50 10.09
C VAL A 71 7.53 -7.56 8.60
N ARG A 72 8.43 -8.48 8.27
CA ARG A 72 8.93 -8.71 6.91
C ARG A 72 8.73 -10.14 6.44
N CYS A 73 8.45 -11.05 7.37
CA CYS A 73 8.16 -12.45 7.11
C CYS A 73 7.20 -13.00 8.18
N TYR A 74 6.74 -14.24 7.99
CA TYR A 74 5.82 -14.88 8.90
C TYR A 74 6.42 -15.10 10.31
N ALA A 75 7.71 -15.41 10.38
CA ALA A 75 8.38 -15.61 11.67
C ALA A 75 8.35 -14.33 12.55
N ASP A 76 8.45 -13.15 11.95
CA ASP A 76 8.36 -11.90 12.69
C ASP A 76 6.97 -11.72 13.34
N ILE A 77 5.89 -12.21 12.67
CA ILE A 77 4.53 -12.18 13.21
C ILE A 77 4.45 -13.08 14.45
N GLU A 78 5.00 -14.29 14.36
CA GLU A 78 5.02 -15.22 15.50
C GLU A 78 5.83 -14.68 16.69
N GLU A 79 6.95 -14.01 16.42
CA GLU A 79 7.75 -13.36 17.46
C GLU A 79 6.99 -12.22 18.13
N ASN A 80 6.32 -11.36 17.35
CA ASN A 80 5.49 -10.30 17.90
C ASN A 80 4.34 -10.85 18.74
N MET A 81 3.65 -11.89 18.27
CA MET A 81 2.59 -12.54 19.04
C MET A 81 3.09 -13.09 20.40
N LYS A 82 4.25 -13.78 20.40
CA LYS A 82 4.88 -14.26 21.64
C LYS A 82 5.26 -13.13 22.58
N ALA A 83 5.64 -11.97 22.03
CA ALA A 83 5.98 -10.76 22.78
C ALA A 83 4.76 -9.92 23.20
N GLY A 84 3.54 -10.32 22.85
CA GLY A 84 2.31 -9.57 23.12
C GLY A 84 2.21 -8.26 22.32
N LYS A 85 2.85 -8.20 21.15
CA LYS A 85 2.86 -7.03 20.27
C LYS A 85 2.00 -7.26 19.02
N MET A 86 1.44 -6.18 18.51
CA MET A 86 0.85 -6.16 17.18
C MET A 86 1.93 -6.14 16.10
N SER A 87 1.56 -6.53 14.89
CA SER A 87 2.42 -6.57 13.72
C SER A 87 2.02 -5.49 12.71
N ALA A 88 3.02 -4.81 12.14
CA ALA A 88 2.84 -3.81 11.09
C ALA A 88 3.46 -4.29 9.78
N ILE A 89 2.65 -4.48 8.73
CA ILE A 89 3.15 -4.69 7.36
C ILE A 89 3.23 -3.35 6.66
N LEU A 90 4.42 -2.99 6.15
CA LEU A 90 4.56 -1.86 5.24
C LEU A 90 4.05 -2.27 3.86
N THR A 91 3.07 -1.53 3.35
CA THR A 91 2.44 -1.79 2.04
C THR A 91 2.51 -0.55 1.16
N GLY A 92 2.39 -0.73 -0.15
CA GLY A 92 2.23 0.35 -1.12
C GLY A 92 0.81 0.33 -1.67
N GLU A 93 0.08 1.42 -1.52
CA GLU A 93 -1.20 1.59 -2.19
C GLU A 93 -0.99 2.53 -3.38
N GLU A 94 -1.07 1.94 -4.56
CA GLU A 94 -0.74 2.48 -5.87
C GLU A 94 0.75 2.33 -6.27
N GLY A 95 0.97 1.71 -7.45
CA GLY A 95 2.30 1.49 -8.02
C GLY A 95 3.03 2.75 -8.47
N ASP A 96 2.34 3.90 -8.51
CA ASP A 96 2.94 5.20 -8.84
C ASP A 96 4.06 5.60 -7.87
N ILE A 97 4.06 5.08 -6.63
CA ILE A 97 5.18 5.28 -5.69
C ILE A 97 6.52 4.81 -6.24
N CYS A 98 6.51 3.91 -7.22
CA CYS A 98 7.71 3.42 -7.91
C CYS A 98 8.02 4.20 -9.20
N ALA A 99 7.14 5.07 -9.70
CA ALA A 99 7.26 5.79 -10.96
C ALA A 99 7.70 4.87 -12.12
N GLY A 100 7.16 3.65 -12.19
CA GLY A 100 7.47 2.65 -13.21
C GLY A 100 8.90 2.08 -13.15
N SER A 101 9.66 2.29 -12.07
CA SER A 101 11.04 1.79 -11.92
C SER A 101 11.10 0.53 -11.06
N LEU A 102 11.65 -0.56 -11.61
CA LEU A 102 11.93 -1.79 -10.88
C LEU A 102 12.98 -1.58 -9.78
N GLU A 103 13.91 -0.65 -9.97
CA GLU A 103 14.91 -0.27 -8.97
C GLU A 103 14.23 0.31 -7.73
N MET A 104 13.21 1.16 -7.92
CA MET A 104 12.43 1.72 -6.82
C MET A 104 11.61 0.64 -6.10
N LEU A 105 10.99 -0.30 -6.83
CA LEU A 105 10.31 -1.46 -6.25
C LEU A 105 11.26 -2.27 -5.35
N ARG A 106 12.49 -2.55 -5.84
CA ARG A 106 13.52 -3.25 -5.05
C ARG A 106 13.95 -2.45 -3.82
N ASN A 107 14.02 -1.13 -3.92
CA ASN A 107 14.36 -0.27 -2.79
C ASN A 107 13.24 -0.28 -1.73
N TYR A 108 11.97 -0.19 -2.13
CA TYR A 108 10.85 -0.36 -1.21
C TYR A 108 10.85 -1.73 -0.53
N TYR A 109 11.16 -2.81 -1.28
CA TYR A 109 11.33 -4.15 -0.70
C TYR A 109 12.43 -4.18 0.38
N ARG A 110 13.60 -3.58 0.11
CA ARG A 110 14.70 -3.49 1.10
C ARG A 110 14.29 -2.70 2.34
N LEU A 111 13.45 -1.68 2.17
CA LEU A 111 12.81 -0.93 3.24
C LEU A 111 11.66 -1.69 3.92
N GLY A 112 11.37 -2.92 3.52
CA GLY A 112 10.42 -3.80 4.19
C GLY A 112 9.01 -3.78 3.64
N LEU A 113 8.75 -3.20 2.49
CA LEU A 113 7.47 -3.35 1.79
C LEU A 113 7.24 -4.81 1.41
N ARG A 114 6.04 -5.35 1.71
CA ARG A 114 5.68 -6.75 1.46
C ARG A 114 4.38 -6.94 0.70
N MET A 115 3.64 -5.89 0.42
CA MET A 115 2.44 -5.91 -0.41
C MET A 115 2.34 -4.61 -1.19
N MET A 116 1.86 -4.65 -2.42
CA MET A 116 1.62 -3.45 -3.22
C MET A 116 0.43 -3.63 -4.15
N THR A 117 -0.46 -2.64 -4.17
CA THR A 117 -1.53 -2.49 -5.16
C THR A 117 -0.95 -1.93 -6.45
N LEU A 118 -1.30 -2.51 -7.59
CA LEU A 118 -0.74 -2.10 -8.89
C LEU A 118 -1.21 -0.72 -9.35
N THR A 119 -2.48 -0.41 -9.10
CA THR A 119 -3.11 0.88 -9.43
C THR A 119 -4.23 1.17 -8.46
N TRP A 120 -4.54 2.45 -8.27
CA TRP A 120 -5.69 2.91 -7.48
C TRP A 120 -6.80 3.40 -8.41
N ASN A 121 -7.21 4.66 -8.34
CA ASN A 121 -8.27 5.22 -9.17
C ASN A 121 -7.75 5.93 -10.44
N HIS A 122 -6.44 5.92 -10.67
CA HIS A 122 -5.79 6.57 -11.81
C HIS A 122 -5.00 5.57 -12.63
N GLU A 123 -5.02 5.76 -13.94
CA GLU A 123 -4.13 5.05 -14.84
C GLU A 123 -2.68 5.42 -14.52
N ASN A 124 -1.83 4.39 -14.44
CA ASN A 124 -0.40 4.56 -14.20
C ASN A 124 0.45 3.77 -15.21
N GLU A 125 1.76 3.69 -15.00
CA GLU A 125 2.68 2.95 -15.86
C GLU A 125 2.44 1.44 -15.86
N LEU A 126 1.74 0.90 -14.86
CA LEU A 126 1.59 -0.55 -14.64
C LEU A 126 0.27 -1.08 -15.18
N ALA A 127 -0.84 -0.35 -14.97
CA ALA A 127 -2.17 -0.87 -15.24
C ALA A 127 -3.22 0.22 -15.43
N TYR A 128 -4.37 -0.22 -15.90
CA TYR A 128 -5.61 0.56 -15.96
C TYR A 128 -6.48 0.24 -14.74
N PRO A 129 -7.03 1.27 -14.06
CA PRO A 129 -7.88 1.08 -12.91
C PRO A 129 -9.34 0.89 -13.30
N ASN A 130 -10.14 0.45 -12.33
CA ASN A 130 -11.58 0.70 -12.36
C ASN A 130 -11.84 2.17 -12.02
N TYR A 131 -12.41 2.91 -12.97
CA TYR A 131 -12.76 4.31 -12.71
C TYR A 131 -14.03 4.43 -11.90
N VAL A 132 -13.99 5.28 -10.89
CA VAL A 132 -15.19 5.74 -10.20
C VAL A 132 -15.56 7.10 -10.78
N VAL A 133 -16.75 7.18 -11.39
CA VAL A 133 -17.31 8.45 -11.87
C VAL A 133 -18.32 8.91 -10.83
N TYR A 134 -18.06 10.06 -10.23
CA TYR A 134 -19.01 10.72 -9.33
C TYR A 134 -19.96 11.57 -10.18
N ASN A 135 -21.24 11.23 -10.10
CA ASN A 135 -22.28 11.96 -10.80
C ASN A 135 -22.73 13.21 -10.02
N SER A 136 -23.34 14.16 -10.71
CA SER A 136 -23.82 15.41 -10.11
C SER A 136 -24.92 15.24 -9.06
N ASP A 137 -25.59 14.07 -9.05
CA ASP A 137 -26.62 13.71 -8.07
C ASP A 137 -26.05 13.02 -6.81
N GLY A 138 -24.70 12.92 -6.70
CA GLY A 138 -24.02 12.25 -5.59
C GLY A 138 -23.92 10.72 -5.71
N SER A 139 -24.45 10.13 -6.78
CA SER A 139 -24.26 8.70 -7.06
C SER A 139 -22.88 8.42 -7.66
N CYS A 140 -22.44 7.15 -7.57
CA CYS A 140 -21.19 6.70 -8.18
C CYS A 140 -21.50 5.68 -9.27
N THR A 141 -20.82 5.82 -10.41
CA THR A 141 -20.81 4.81 -11.47
C THR A 141 -19.41 4.22 -11.56
N TYR A 142 -19.35 2.89 -11.54
CA TYR A 142 -18.10 2.18 -11.75
C TYR A 142 -17.97 1.87 -13.25
N ASN A 143 -16.96 2.40 -13.88
CA ASN A 143 -16.69 2.17 -15.29
C ASN A 143 -15.44 1.29 -15.44
N ALA A 144 -15.66 -0.01 -15.65
CA ALA A 144 -14.61 -0.96 -15.93
C ALA A 144 -14.50 -1.15 -17.44
N ASP A 145 -13.44 -0.66 -18.04
CA ASP A 145 -13.09 -1.05 -19.42
C ASP A 145 -12.41 -2.42 -19.39
N ALA A 146 -13.20 -3.48 -19.53
CA ALA A 146 -12.72 -4.85 -19.50
C ALA A 146 -11.76 -5.22 -20.67
N SER A 147 -11.62 -4.34 -21.68
CA SER A 147 -10.64 -4.52 -22.76
C SER A 147 -9.23 -4.08 -22.36
N LYS A 148 -9.10 -3.35 -21.24
CA LYS A 148 -7.83 -2.86 -20.69
C LYS A 148 -7.44 -3.67 -19.47
N GLY A 149 -6.17 -3.67 -19.13
CA GLY A 149 -5.66 -4.44 -18.00
C GLY A 149 -4.23 -4.02 -17.65
N LEU A 150 -3.36 -4.99 -17.47
CA LEU A 150 -1.93 -4.74 -17.27
C LEU A 150 -1.29 -4.15 -18.53
N LYS A 151 -0.41 -3.19 -18.32
CA LYS A 151 0.53 -2.71 -19.34
C LYS A 151 1.78 -3.59 -19.35
N GLN A 152 2.62 -3.45 -20.37
CA GLN A 152 3.86 -4.23 -20.48
C GLN A 152 4.70 -4.11 -19.20
N LYS A 153 4.85 -2.90 -18.66
CA LYS A 153 5.57 -2.65 -17.42
C LYS A 153 4.90 -3.29 -16.18
N GLY A 154 3.59 -3.43 -16.19
CA GLY A 154 2.85 -4.14 -15.14
C GLY A 154 3.24 -5.62 -15.07
N PHE A 155 3.41 -6.30 -16.20
CA PHE A 155 3.91 -7.68 -16.23
C PHE A 155 5.33 -7.80 -15.68
N GLU A 156 6.21 -6.86 -16.01
CA GLU A 156 7.58 -6.83 -15.47
C GLU A 156 7.57 -6.62 -13.95
N PHE A 157 6.68 -5.76 -13.44
CA PHE A 157 6.50 -5.53 -12.02
C PHE A 157 5.98 -6.77 -11.30
N ILE A 158 4.97 -7.44 -11.84
CA ILE A 158 4.42 -8.69 -11.26
C ILE A 158 5.52 -9.74 -11.17
N ALA A 159 6.28 -9.98 -12.23
CA ALA A 159 7.36 -10.95 -12.24
C ALA A 159 8.43 -10.63 -11.16
N GLU A 160 8.76 -9.36 -11.00
CA GLU A 160 9.71 -8.94 -9.97
C GLU A 160 9.12 -9.00 -8.56
N MET A 161 7.85 -8.68 -8.37
CA MET A 161 7.15 -8.83 -7.08
C MET A 161 7.09 -10.29 -6.66
N GLU A 162 6.76 -11.21 -7.56
CA GLU A 162 6.80 -12.66 -7.32
C GLU A 162 8.20 -13.12 -6.93
N ARG A 163 9.23 -12.70 -7.66
CA ARG A 163 10.63 -13.03 -7.36
C ARG A 163 11.06 -12.56 -5.98
N LEU A 164 10.58 -11.40 -5.54
CA LEU A 164 10.89 -10.81 -4.25
C LEU A 164 10.01 -11.34 -3.11
N GLY A 165 8.88 -11.97 -3.42
CA GLY A 165 7.88 -12.36 -2.42
C GLY A 165 7.05 -11.18 -1.92
N ILE A 166 6.78 -10.18 -2.77
CA ILE A 166 5.84 -9.09 -2.51
C ILE A 166 4.45 -9.56 -2.90
N VAL A 167 3.48 -9.46 -2.00
CA VAL A 167 2.07 -9.78 -2.28
C VAL A 167 1.52 -8.78 -3.30
N ILE A 168 0.94 -9.30 -4.36
CA ILE A 168 0.31 -8.50 -5.41
C ILE A 168 -1.14 -8.23 -5.00
N ASP A 169 -1.46 -6.99 -4.69
CA ASP A 169 -2.82 -6.57 -4.37
C ASP A 169 -3.53 -6.10 -5.66
N VAL A 170 -4.68 -6.71 -5.92
CA VAL A 170 -5.50 -6.47 -7.12
C VAL A 170 -6.83 -5.78 -6.78
N SER A 171 -6.88 -5.01 -5.70
CA SER A 171 -8.11 -4.42 -5.18
C SER A 171 -8.77 -3.40 -6.11
N HIS A 172 -8.01 -2.63 -6.88
CA HIS A 172 -8.50 -1.53 -7.73
C HIS A 172 -8.38 -1.76 -9.24
N PRO A 173 -7.53 -2.67 -9.76
CA PRO A 173 -7.42 -2.91 -11.18
C PRO A 173 -8.70 -3.44 -11.82
N VAL A 174 -8.83 -3.25 -13.15
CA VAL A 174 -9.93 -3.85 -13.92
C VAL A 174 -9.88 -5.38 -13.90
N SER A 175 -11.02 -6.04 -14.04
CA SER A 175 -11.17 -7.50 -13.97
C SER A 175 -10.17 -8.27 -14.87
N TYR A 176 -9.83 -7.73 -16.03
CA TYR A 176 -8.85 -8.34 -16.93
C TYR A 176 -7.43 -8.38 -16.36
N THR A 177 -7.07 -7.43 -15.49
CA THR A 177 -5.81 -7.44 -14.73
C THR A 177 -5.75 -8.61 -13.76
N HIS A 178 -6.87 -8.92 -13.09
CA HIS A 178 -6.96 -10.07 -12.18
C HIS A 178 -6.71 -11.40 -12.88
N LEU A 179 -7.32 -11.60 -14.06
CA LEU A 179 -7.16 -12.84 -14.82
C LEU A 179 -5.70 -13.02 -15.29
N ARG A 180 -5.08 -11.96 -15.80
CA ARG A 180 -3.69 -12.01 -16.31
C ARG A 180 -2.63 -12.14 -15.21
N ALA A 181 -2.87 -11.58 -14.02
CA ALA A 181 -1.95 -11.75 -12.90
C ALA A 181 -1.82 -13.23 -12.47
N HIS A 182 -2.91 -14.01 -12.60
CA HIS A 182 -2.90 -15.45 -12.34
C HIS A 182 -2.27 -16.28 -13.47
N GLU A 183 -2.21 -15.77 -14.70
CA GLU A 183 -1.61 -16.48 -15.83
C GLU A 183 -0.07 -16.45 -15.82
N THR A 184 0.55 -15.49 -15.14
CA THR A 184 2.01 -15.37 -15.02
C THR A 184 2.62 -16.24 -13.92
N GLY A 185 1.79 -16.82 -13.07
CA GLY A 185 2.18 -17.67 -11.92
C GLY A 185 2.48 -19.12 -12.31
N ARG A 186 3.36 -19.36 -13.31
CA ARG A 186 3.88 -20.71 -13.65
C ARG A 186 5.39 -20.68 -13.76
#